data_07c858ca8fb0869ce3c4a531711e5e05
#
_entry.id   07c858ca8fb0869ce3c4a531711e5e05
#
_cell.length_a   1.000
_cell.length_b   1.000
_cell.length_c   1.000
_cell.angle_alpha   90.00
_cell.angle_beta   90.00
_cell.angle_gamma   90.00
#
_symmetry.space_group_name_H-M   'P 1'
#
loop_
_entity.id
_entity.type
_entity.pdbx_description
1 polymer ?
#
loop_
_entity_poly.entity_id
_entity_poly.type
_entity_poly.pdbx_seq_one_letter_code
_entity_poly.pdbx_strand_id
1 'polypeptide(L)'
;MMPEGQQYGWPLEGEIDILEWTGHEPHRIIGAIHFGDLPPNNVHYSETLRAPAVWSGQFHTYGIEWSPERIAWYVNNRIHGVATPADIKPWPWVFDEKSFYLIANMAVGGTLGGKVVPEDLPATVEFDWIRVYAEGCRIGLSSPLVVQNA
;
A
#
# COMPACT_ATOMS: atom_id res chain seq x y z
N MET A 1 1.00 4.49 -3.63
CA MET A 1 1.63 5.84 -3.70
C MET A 1 2.75 5.80 -4.72
N MET A 2 2.87 6.84 -5.52
CA MET A 2 3.90 6.95 -6.56
C MET A 2 4.74 8.20 -6.35
N PRO A 3 6.05 8.16 -6.69
CA PRO A 3 6.93 9.32 -6.55
C PRO A 3 6.56 10.44 -7.52
N GLU A 4 6.65 11.68 -7.05
CA GLU A 4 6.47 12.86 -7.90
C GLU A 4 7.63 13.02 -8.90
N GLY A 5 7.31 13.49 -10.12
CA GLY A 5 8.32 13.81 -11.13
C GLY A 5 9.19 12.62 -11.55
N GLN A 6 8.60 11.45 -11.70
CA GLN A 6 9.28 10.22 -12.11
C GLN A 6 10.07 10.44 -13.42
N GLN A 7 11.35 10.12 -13.40
CA GLN A 7 12.27 10.37 -14.54
C GLN A 7 12.79 9.08 -15.17
N TYR A 8 12.94 8.02 -14.37
CA TYR A 8 13.68 6.81 -14.78
C TYR A 8 12.76 5.62 -15.08
N GLY A 9 11.46 5.79 -14.84
CA GLY A 9 10.47 4.74 -15.06
C GLY A 9 10.22 3.87 -13.81
N TRP A 10 9.09 3.21 -13.83
CA TRP A 10 8.65 2.33 -12.77
C TRP A 10 9.44 1.01 -12.76
N PRO A 11 9.83 0.51 -11.59
CA PRO A 11 9.73 1.05 -10.24
C PRO A 11 11.06 1.60 -9.70
N LEU A 12 11.95 2.12 -10.57
CA LEU A 12 13.30 2.56 -10.18
C LEU A 12 13.31 3.62 -9.07
N GLU A 13 12.25 4.40 -8.97
CA GLU A 13 12.09 5.47 -7.98
C GLU A 13 11.11 5.12 -6.87
N GLY A 14 10.70 3.85 -6.82
CA GLY A 14 9.84 3.29 -5.81
C GLY A 14 8.34 3.39 -6.12
N GLU A 15 7.57 2.52 -5.45
CA GLU A 15 6.13 2.56 -5.28
C GLU A 15 5.82 2.04 -3.89
N ILE A 16 4.86 2.62 -3.21
CA ILE A 16 4.41 2.17 -1.88
C ILE A 16 2.92 1.86 -1.96
N ASP A 17 2.57 0.60 -1.72
CA ASP A 17 1.19 0.13 -1.70
C ASP A 17 0.73 0.00 -0.26
N ILE A 18 -0.14 0.92 0.15
CA ILE A 18 -0.71 0.97 1.49
C ILE A 18 -1.66 -0.21 1.70
N LEU A 19 -2.44 -0.52 0.67
CA LEU A 19 -3.39 -1.62 0.63
C LEU A 19 -3.52 -2.16 -0.78
N GLU A 20 -3.31 -3.45 -0.94
CA GLU A 20 -3.79 -4.25 -2.05
C GLU A 20 -4.74 -5.32 -1.55
N TRP A 21 -5.94 -5.38 -2.13
CA TRP A 21 -6.97 -6.35 -1.81
C TRP A 21 -7.62 -6.86 -3.09
N THR A 22 -7.97 -8.14 -3.11
CA THR A 22 -8.60 -8.78 -4.27
C THR A 22 -9.86 -9.53 -3.87
N GLY A 23 -10.90 -9.45 -4.68
CA GLY A 23 -12.18 -10.11 -4.42
C GLY A 23 -12.09 -11.64 -4.36
N HIS A 24 -11.15 -12.27 -5.09
CA HIS A 24 -10.99 -13.73 -5.07
C HIS A 24 -10.21 -14.25 -3.85
N GLU A 25 -9.51 -13.38 -3.09
CA GLU A 25 -8.91 -13.69 -1.81
C GLU A 25 -9.38 -12.73 -0.71
N PRO A 26 -10.68 -12.71 -0.38
CA PRO A 26 -11.31 -11.64 0.41
C PRO A 26 -10.81 -11.57 1.86
N HIS A 27 -10.10 -12.60 2.33
CA HIS A 27 -9.50 -12.68 3.66
C HIS A 27 -8.08 -12.12 3.72
N ARG A 28 -7.50 -11.73 2.56
CA ARG A 28 -6.10 -11.31 2.44
C ARG A 28 -6.00 -9.83 2.11
N ILE A 29 -5.13 -9.14 2.81
CA ILE A 29 -4.61 -7.82 2.42
C ILE A 29 -3.09 -7.86 2.34
N ILE A 30 -2.54 -7.01 1.50
CA ILE A 30 -1.12 -6.90 1.25
C ILE A 30 -0.72 -5.44 1.39
N GLY A 31 0.40 -5.19 2.07
CA GLY A 31 1.18 -3.98 1.95
C GLY A 31 2.45 -4.29 1.18
N ALA A 32 2.84 -3.45 0.24
CA ALA A 32 4.00 -3.73 -0.59
C ALA A 32 4.83 -2.48 -0.86
N ILE A 33 6.08 -2.70 -1.27
CA ILE A 33 6.93 -1.71 -1.91
C ILE A 33 7.55 -2.33 -3.16
N HIS A 34 7.59 -1.57 -4.26
CA HIS A 34 8.23 -1.98 -5.51
C HIS A 34 9.46 -1.10 -5.76
N PHE A 35 10.53 -1.73 -6.22
CA PHE A 35 11.85 -1.10 -6.41
C PHE A 35 12.72 -1.93 -7.36
N GLY A 36 14.00 -1.61 -7.43
CA GLY A 36 14.99 -2.38 -8.19
C GLY A 36 15.10 -1.92 -9.63
N ASP A 37 15.14 -2.84 -10.57
CA ASP A 37 15.30 -2.56 -11.99
C ASP A 37 13.97 -2.37 -12.73
N LEU A 38 14.06 -1.97 -14.00
CA LEU A 38 12.91 -1.97 -14.89
C LEU A 38 12.38 -3.38 -15.15
N PRO A 39 11.08 -3.55 -15.40
CA PRO A 39 10.53 -4.84 -15.80
C PRO A 39 11.30 -5.47 -17.00
N PRO A 40 11.52 -6.77 -17.00
CA PRO A 40 10.96 -7.79 -16.09
C PRO A 40 11.82 -8.06 -14.84
N ASN A 41 12.86 -7.28 -14.58
CA ASN A 41 13.80 -7.50 -13.48
C ASN A 41 13.49 -6.71 -12.21
N ASN A 42 12.32 -6.05 -12.19
CA ASN A 42 11.84 -5.35 -11.00
C ASN A 42 11.59 -6.32 -9.84
N VAL A 43 11.75 -5.82 -8.64
CA VAL A 43 11.55 -6.57 -7.40
C VAL A 43 10.53 -5.87 -6.51
N HIS A 44 10.02 -6.60 -5.55
CA HIS A 44 9.14 -6.05 -4.51
C HIS A 44 9.42 -6.73 -3.16
N TYR A 45 9.06 -6.06 -2.11
CA TYR A 45 8.91 -6.61 -0.76
C TYR A 45 7.46 -6.43 -0.33
N SER A 46 6.86 -7.43 0.28
CA SER A 46 5.47 -7.35 0.70
C SER A 46 5.20 -8.07 2.02
N GLU A 47 4.27 -7.52 2.77
CA GLU A 47 3.74 -8.11 3.99
C GLU A 47 2.26 -8.44 3.81
N THR A 48 1.88 -9.64 4.19
CA THR A 48 0.52 -10.15 4.03
C THR A 48 -0.15 -10.37 5.39
N LEU A 49 -1.35 -9.84 5.54
CA LEU A 49 -2.21 -10.16 6.68
C LEU A 49 -3.41 -10.97 6.18
N ARG A 50 -3.70 -12.09 6.87
CA ARG A 50 -4.89 -12.91 6.67
C ARG A 50 -5.78 -12.85 7.92
N ALA A 51 -7.06 -12.63 7.71
CA ALA A 51 -8.06 -12.59 8.78
C ALA A 51 -9.06 -13.76 8.66
N PRO A 52 -9.69 -14.20 9.77
CA PRO A 52 -10.76 -15.20 9.72
C PRO A 52 -12.00 -14.71 8.97
N ALA A 53 -12.31 -13.41 9.07
CA ALA A 53 -13.41 -12.78 8.35
C ALA A 53 -12.91 -12.10 7.06
N VAL A 54 -13.83 -11.86 6.13
CA VAL A 54 -13.56 -11.08 4.92
C VAL A 54 -13.33 -9.62 5.28
N TRP A 55 -12.48 -8.93 4.48
CA TRP A 55 -12.19 -7.52 4.68
C TRP A 55 -13.24 -6.59 4.09
N SER A 56 -14.09 -7.10 3.21
CA SER A 56 -15.20 -6.34 2.61
C SER A 56 -16.43 -6.27 3.51
N GLY A 57 -17.32 -5.32 3.23
CA GLY A 57 -18.59 -5.15 3.94
C GLY A 57 -18.52 -4.37 5.25
N GLN A 58 -17.35 -3.88 5.60
CA GLN A 58 -17.13 -3.00 6.75
C GLN A 58 -16.01 -1.99 6.44
N PHE A 59 -16.10 -0.82 7.04
CA PHE A 59 -14.99 0.13 7.00
C PHE A 59 -13.84 -0.34 7.90
N HIS A 60 -12.65 -0.35 7.33
CA HIS A 60 -11.41 -0.59 8.03
C HIS A 60 -10.45 0.56 7.78
N THR A 61 -9.59 0.82 8.75
CA THR A 61 -8.52 1.79 8.61
C THR A 61 -7.27 1.10 8.10
N TYR A 62 -6.78 1.52 6.94
CA TYR A 62 -5.50 1.08 6.37
C TYR A 62 -4.53 2.26 6.36
N GLY A 63 -3.28 2.03 6.67
CA GLY A 63 -2.32 3.12 6.72
C GLY A 63 -0.87 2.68 6.76
N ILE A 64 0.00 3.66 6.60
CA ILE A 64 1.44 3.49 6.82
C ILE A 64 1.97 4.55 7.80
N GLU A 65 2.94 4.17 8.59
CA GLU A 65 3.96 5.08 9.12
C GLU A 65 5.15 5.03 8.18
N TRP A 66 5.49 6.17 7.63
CA TRP A 66 6.58 6.30 6.68
C TRP A 66 7.62 7.30 7.18
N SER A 67 8.84 6.85 7.31
CA SER A 67 10.01 7.62 7.71
C SER A 67 11.20 7.26 6.81
N PRO A 68 12.32 7.99 6.83
CA PRO A 68 13.43 7.78 5.91
C PRO A 68 13.96 6.34 5.80
N GLU A 69 13.95 5.58 6.89
CA GLU A 69 14.50 4.21 6.90
C GLU A 69 13.46 3.15 7.26
N ARG A 70 12.17 3.50 7.23
CA ARG A 70 11.14 2.57 7.67
C ARG A 70 9.78 2.87 7.07
N ILE A 71 9.11 1.82 6.60
CA ILE A 71 7.69 1.82 6.26
C ILE A 71 7.02 0.74 7.12
N ALA A 72 5.99 1.10 7.88
CA ALA A 72 5.19 0.15 8.62
C ALA A 72 3.74 0.22 8.18
N TRP A 73 3.15 -0.93 7.84
CA TRP A 73 1.76 -1.06 7.44
C TRP A 73 0.85 -1.34 8.64
N TYR A 74 -0.29 -0.70 8.64
CA TYR A 74 -1.31 -0.80 9.69
C TYR A 74 -2.65 -1.20 9.12
N VAL A 75 -3.39 -1.99 9.89
CA VAL A 75 -4.82 -2.16 9.76
C VAL A 75 -5.48 -2.00 11.13
N ASN A 76 -6.53 -1.16 11.22
CA ASN A 76 -7.24 -0.91 12.48
C ASN A 76 -6.28 -0.58 13.65
N ASN A 77 -5.28 0.29 13.41
CA ASN A 77 -4.24 0.70 14.37
C ASN A 77 -3.28 -0.41 14.84
N ARG A 78 -3.22 -1.53 14.13
CA ARG A 78 -2.26 -2.61 14.42
C ARG A 78 -1.27 -2.75 13.27
N ILE A 79 0.02 -2.77 13.61
CA ILE A 79 1.07 -3.08 12.64
C ILE A 79 0.89 -4.52 12.18
N HIS A 80 0.93 -4.74 10.86
CA HIS A 80 0.97 -6.08 10.28
C HIS A 80 2.21 -6.35 9.45
N GLY A 81 2.98 -5.33 9.13
CA GLY A 81 4.22 -5.47 8.38
C GLY A 81 5.14 -4.28 8.57
N VAL A 82 6.43 -4.48 8.36
CA VAL A 82 7.47 -3.44 8.41
C VAL A 82 8.49 -3.74 7.33
N ALA A 83 8.91 -2.73 6.58
CA ALA A 83 10.06 -2.78 5.68
C ALA A 83 11.11 -1.75 6.11
N THR A 84 12.36 -2.15 5.98
CA THR A 84 13.54 -1.33 6.24
C THR A 84 14.59 -1.52 5.13
N PRO A 85 15.61 -0.66 5.04
CA PRO A 85 16.71 -0.86 4.08
C PRO A 85 17.41 -2.21 4.19
N ALA A 86 17.36 -2.87 5.37
CA ALA A 86 17.98 -4.18 5.57
C ALA A 86 17.22 -5.29 4.83
N ASP A 87 15.90 -5.16 4.71
CA ASP A 87 15.02 -6.18 4.14
C ASP A 87 15.07 -6.23 2.61
N ILE A 88 15.57 -5.16 1.98
CA ILE A 88 15.59 -5.04 0.52
C ILE A 88 16.99 -5.16 -0.11
N LYS A 89 18.03 -5.44 0.69
CA LYS A 89 19.39 -5.63 0.16
C LYS A 89 19.44 -6.69 -0.94
N PRO A 90 20.27 -6.49 -1.99
CA PRO A 90 21.28 -5.44 -2.17
C PRO A 90 20.77 -4.13 -2.78
N TRP A 91 19.46 -3.95 -2.94
CA TRP A 91 18.87 -2.80 -3.59
C TRP A 91 18.95 -1.55 -2.71
N PRO A 92 19.07 -0.35 -3.31
CA PRO A 92 19.01 0.92 -2.58
C PRO A 92 17.61 1.16 -2.02
N TRP A 93 17.55 1.87 -0.90
CA TRP A 93 16.31 2.40 -0.34
C TRP A 93 15.95 3.71 -1.04
N VAL A 94 14.91 3.69 -1.88
CA VAL A 94 14.52 4.83 -2.74
C VAL A 94 13.28 5.55 -2.23
N PHE A 95 12.82 5.23 -1.02
CA PHE A 95 11.54 5.71 -0.49
C PHE A 95 11.65 6.98 0.35
N ASP A 96 12.83 7.56 0.49
CA ASP A 96 13.10 8.80 1.24
C ASP A 96 13.68 9.93 0.36
N GLU A 97 13.85 9.69 -0.93
CA GLU A 97 14.48 10.64 -1.85
C GLU A 97 13.50 11.64 -2.47
N LYS A 98 12.20 11.32 -2.50
CA LYS A 98 11.17 12.11 -3.18
C LYS A 98 9.89 12.23 -2.38
N SER A 99 9.09 13.21 -2.74
CA SER A 99 7.68 13.27 -2.38
C SER A 99 6.89 12.20 -3.13
N PHE A 100 5.85 11.67 -2.50
CA PHE A 100 4.95 10.68 -3.11
C PHE A 100 3.52 11.23 -3.11
N TYR A 101 2.79 10.98 -4.18
CA TYR A 101 1.37 11.26 -4.24
C TYR A 101 0.52 10.01 -4.05
N LEU A 102 -0.69 10.21 -3.52
CA LEU A 102 -1.65 9.14 -3.29
C LEU A 102 -2.41 8.79 -4.57
N ILE A 103 -2.62 7.49 -4.76
CA ILE A 103 -3.56 6.94 -5.75
C ILE A 103 -4.55 6.09 -4.97
N ALA A 104 -5.84 6.33 -5.21
CA ALA A 104 -6.94 5.50 -4.73
C ALA A 104 -7.71 5.02 -5.95
N ASN A 105 -7.70 3.71 -6.20
CA ASN A 105 -8.33 3.12 -7.38
C ASN A 105 -8.91 1.74 -7.10
N MET A 106 -9.82 1.33 -7.96
CA MET A 106 -10.26 -0.05 -8.08
C MET A 106 -9.98 -0.52 -9.50
N ALA A 107 -9.12 -1.54 -9.63
CA ALA A 107 -8.77 -2.14 -10.91
C ALA A 107 -9.63 -3.38 -11.16
N VAL A 108 -9.92 -3.65 -12.44
CA VAL A 108 -10.65 -4.82 -12.88
C VAL A 108 -9.72 -5.72 -13.66
N GLY A 109 -9.55 -6.97 -13.21
CA GLY A 109 -8.63 -7.92 -13.82
C GLY A 109 -7.15 -7.65 -13.48
N GLY A 110 -6.26 -7.92 -14.44
CA GLY A 110 -4.81 -7.76 -14.27
C GLY A 110 -4.16 -8.95 -13.56
N THR A 111 -2.84 -8.81 -13.31
CA THR A 111 -2.03 -9.90 -12.73
C THR A 111 -2.49 -10.27 -11.32
N LEU A 112 -2.71 -9.28 -10.47
CA LEU A 112 -3.15 -9.49 -9.09
C LEU A 112 -4.65 -9.82 -9.01
N GLY A 113 -5.49 -9.09 -9.77
CA GLY A 113 -6.95 -9.27 -9.75
C GLY A 113 -7.44 -10.54 -10.43
N GLY A 114 -6.64 -11.09 -11.34
CA GLY A 114 -6.97 -12.32 -12.04
C GLY A 114 -8.04 -12.15 -13.13
N LYS A 115 -8.81 -13.20 -13.34
CA LYS A 115 -9.86 -13.22 -14.38
C LYS A 115 -11.05 -12.36 -13.97
N VAL A 116 -11.48 -11.51 -14.89
CA VAL A 116 -12.71 -10.74 -14.71
C VAL A 116 -13.93 -11.65 -14.75
N VAL A 117 -14.81 -11.51 -13.78
CA VAL A 117 -16.12 -12.18 -13.70
C VAL A 117 -17.17 -11.09 -13.95
N PRO A 118 -17.80 -11.04 -15.14
CA PRO A 118 -18.74 -9.97 -15.51
C PRO A 118 -19.94 -9.83 -14.56
N GLU A 119 -20.34 -10.94 -13.95
CA GLU A 119 -21.46 -11.03 -13.01
C GLU A 119 -21.19 -10.28 -11.70
N ASP A 120 -19.90 -10.08 -11.36
CA ASP A 120 -19.49 -9.34 -10.16
C ASP A 120 -19.43 -7.81 -10.40
N LEU A 121 -19.80 -7.35 -11.59
CA LEU A 121 -19.80 -5.94 -11.95
C LEU A 121 -21.22 -5.37 -12.06
N PRO A 122 -21.43 -4.08 -11.68
CA PRO A 122 -20.44 -3.14 -11.19
C PRO A 122 -20.04 -3.44 -9.75
N ALA A 123 -18.75 -3.22 -9.44
CA ALA A 123 -18.22 -3.24 -8.08
C ALA A 123 -17.99 -1.82 -7.57
N THR A 124 -18.05 -1.63 -6.26
CA THR A 124 -17.86 -0.31 -5.63
C THR A 124 -16.83 -0.40 -4.52
N VAL A 125 -15.98 0.59 -4.44
CA VAL A 125 -15.14 0.87 -3.28
C VAL A 125 -15.50 2.26 -2.75
N GLU A 126 -15.62 2.40 -1.44
CA GLU A 126 -15.97 3.65 -0.79
C GLU A 126 -14.85 4.09 0.14
N PHE A 127 -14.51 5.37 0.10
CA PHE A 127 -13.54 6.01 0.99
C PHE A 127 -14.26 7.03 1.86
N ASP A 128 -14.31 6.79 3.17
CA ASP A 128 -14.88 7.76 4.11
C ASP A 128 -13.94 8.97 4.26
N TRP A 129 -12.64 8.71 4.41
CA TRP A 129 -11.64 9.76 4.51
C TRP A 129 -10.23 9.28 4.15
N ILE A 130 -9.41 10.24 3.74
CA ILE A 130 -7.96 10.09 3.58
C ILE A 130 -7.31 11.20 4.42
N ARG A 131 -6.35 10.85 5.27
CA ARG A 131 -5.64 11.79 6.14
C ARG A 131 -4.14 11.58 6.05
N VAL A 132 -3.41 12.68 5.98
CA VAL A 132 -1.94 12.71 6.01
C VAL A 132 -1.51 13.52 7.23
N TYR A 133 -0.58 12.98 7.99
CA TYR A 133 -0.03 13.61 9.18
C TYR A 133 1.48 13.80 9.00
N ALA A 134 1.99 14.99 9.32
CA ALA A 134 3.41 15.22 9.37
C ALA A 134 3.98 14.82 10.74
N GLU A 135 5.22 14.35 10.77
CA GLU A 135 5.96 14.12 12.00
C GLU A 135 6.07 15.42 12.80
N GLY A 136 5.83 15.36 14.11
CA GLY A 136 5.90 16.52 15.00
C GLY A 136 4.59 17.26 15.25
N CYS A 137 3.50 16.95 14.58
CA CYS A 137 2.18 17.44 14.94
C CYS A 137 1.64 16.66 16.16
N ARG A 138 2.22 16.93 17.35
CA ARG A 138 1.74 16.34 18.62
C ARG A 138 0.43 17.01 19.02
N ILE A 139 -0.67 16.55 18.46
CA ILE A 139 -1.93 16.54 19.16
C ILE A 139 -2.09 15.10 19.65
N GLY A 140 -1.52 14.81 20.80
CA GLY A 140 -1.87 13.78 21.77
C GLY A 140 -2.06 12.32 21.34
N LEU A 141 -1.82 11.92 20.09
CA LEU A 141 -1.81 10.53 19.62
C LEU A 141 -1.03 10.50 18.30
N SER A 142 -0.02 9.67 18.20
CA SER A 142 0.65 9.34 16.94
C SER A 142 -0.37 8.74 15.97
N SER A 143 -0.74 9.48 14.94
CA SER A 143 -1.75 9.02 13.99
C SER A 143 -1.09 8.71 12.64
N PRO A 144 -1.18 7.47 12.16
CA PRO A 144 -0.66 7.06 10.86
C PRO A 144 -1.42 7.70 9.70
N LEU A 145 -0.85 7.64 8.50
CA LEU A 145 -1.62 7.84 7.27
C LEU A 145 -2.70 6.75 7.21
N VAL A 146 -3.95 7.15 7.10
CA VAL A 146 -5.07 6.21 7.19
C VAL A 146 -5.96 6.30 5.95
N VAL A 147 -6.12 5.18 5.26
CA VAL A 147 -7.09 4.99 4.17
C VAL A 147 -8.17 4.03 4.66
N GLN A 148 -9.42 4.40 4.52
CA GLN A 148 -10.55 3.57 4.98
C GLN A 148 -11.39 3.11 3.77
N ASN A 149 -11.73 1.84 3.72
CA ASN A 149 -12.57 1.21 2.69
C ASN A 149 -13.85 0.62 3.31
N ALA A 150 -14.92 0.65 2.55
CA ALA A 150 -16.15 -0.06 2.84
C ALA A 150 -16.17 -1.44 2.18
#